data_702a4aa66235d0c20313e38f63e6a516
#
_entry.id   702a4aa66235d0c20313e38f63e6a516
#
_cell.length_a   1.000
_cell.length_b   1.000
_cell.length_c   1.000
_cell.angle_alpha   90.00
_cell.angle_beta   90.00
_cell.angle_gamma   90.00
#
_symmetry.space_group_name_H-M   'P 1'
#
loop_
_entity.id
_entity.type
_entity.pdbx_description
1 polymer ?
#
loop_
_entity_poly.entity_id
_entity_poly.type
_entity_poly.pdbx_seq_one_letter_code
_entity_poly.pdbx_strand_id
1 'polypeptide(L)'
;MLLLLALSAPARVDARGSGHTLAVATWGGALGKAQDQAFFQPFARARGVGVRRFAWDGDGQVPANRPARGRHAWAMALMEDSTARIACMQGQLQRLGGAPGSADACSVPALHDGIVLAWDRGRVPTAPRWSDFWDVVRYPGKRGLRKDPRSTLEIALMADGVAPGDVYALLATPEGVARAFHKLSQLRPYIVWWTTAADSARIIGNGSVLMTSAAAGEVAAQAATGGRRDVGLQGAQGLDDGLSWGIAPGLDAGERDRARDLLHYMAGSDRVARFAALYRARPDDAAAQPLPMDAAFWQDHLPDLARKFADWLAAPA
;
A
#
# COMPACT_ATOMS: atom_id res chain seq x y z
N MET A 1 60.64 -18.17 -38.71
CA MET A 1 59.69 -18.95 -37.86
C MET A 1 58.82 -17.92 -37.16
N LEU A 2 57.70 -17.53 -37.81
CA LEU A 2 56.73 -16.54 -37.27
C LEU A 2 55.65 -17.26 -36.44
N LEU A 3 55.56 -16.95 -35.15
CA LEU A 3 54.47 -17.41 -34.27
C LEU A 3 53.27 -16.48 -34.49
N LEU A 4 52.16 -17.04 -34.98
CA LEU A 4 50.85 -16.38 -35.01
C LEU A 4 50.20 -16.58 -33.64
N LEU A 5 50.07 -15.49 -32.88
CA LEU A 5 49.23 -15.43 -31.67
C LEU A 5 47.76 -15.23 -32.10
N ALA A 6 46.93 -16.26 -31.89
CA ALA A 6 45.50 -16.16 -32.06
C ALA A 6 44.91 -15.42 -30.86
N LEU A 7 44.43 -14.19 -31.02
CA LEU A 7 43.60 -13.47 -30.07
C LEU A 7 42.19 -14.08 -30.10
N SER A 8 41.83 -14.82 -29.05
CA SER A 8 40.47 -15.21 -28.79
C SER A 8 39.67 -14.01 -28.27
N ALA A 9 38.76 -13.52 -29.08
CA ALA A 9 37.79 -12.50 -28.67
C ALA A 9 36.84 -13.02 -27.59
N PRO A 10 36.52 -12.24 -26.56
CA PRO A 10 35.54 -12.67 -25.55
C PRO A 10 34.15 -12.72 -26.20
N ALA A 11 33.45 -13.85 -25.99
CA ALA A 11 32.08 -14.03 -26.43
C ALA A 11 31.22 -12.91 -25.83
N ARG A 12 30.66 -12.06 -26.68
CA ARG A 12 29.61 -11.13 -26.32
C ARG A 12 28.41 -11.96 -25.91
N VAL A 13 28.08 -11.94 -24.62
CA VAL A 13 26.78 -12.39 -24.13
C VAL A 13 25.76 -11.41 -24.68
N ASP A 14 25.12 -11.78 -25.76
CA ASP A 14 23.99 -11.05 -26.33
C ASP A 14 22.84 -11.07 -25.32
N ALA A 15 22.60 -9.92 -24.70
CA ALA A 15 21.42 -9.68 -23.85
C ALA A 15 20.15 -9.58 -24.73
N ARG A 16 19.83 -10.64 -25.47
CA ARG A 16 18.57 -10.83 -26.21
C ARG A 16 17.60 -11.64 -25.35
N GLY A 17 17.10 -11.02 -24.25
CA GLY A 17 16.06 -11.60 -23.42
C GLY A 17 14.77 -10.79 -23.42
N SER A 18 14.27 -10.35 -24.58
CA SER A 18 13.01 -9.57 -24.63
C SER A 18 11.73 -10.41 -24.50
N GLY A 19 11.84 -11.73 -24.32
CA GLY A 19 10.70 -12.65 -24.19
C GLY A 19 10.36 -13.10 -22.77
N HIS A 20 11.15 -12.77 -21.75
CA HIS A 20 11.07 -13.38 -20.42
C HIS A 20 11.03 -12.34 -19.28
N THR A 21 10.42 -11.19 -19.48
CA THR A 21 10.29 -10.16 -18.44
C THR A 21 8.87 -10.12 -17.90
N LEU A 22 8.70 -10.36 -16.60
CA LEU A 22 7.45 -10.22 -15.89
C LEU A 22 7.27 -8.77 -15.41
N ALA A 23 6.16 -8.13 -15.77
CA ALA A 23 5.83 -6.78 -15.30
C ALA A 23 5.00 -6.85 -14.01
N VAL A 24 5.46 -6.21 -12.95
CA VAL A 24 4.83 -6.21 -11.62
C VAL A 24 4.50 -4.79 -11.21
N ALA A 25 3.22 -4.52 -11.00
CA ALA A 25 2.74 -3.26 -10.41
C ALA A 25 2.74 -3.39 -8.89
N THR A 26 3.39 -2.48 -8.18
CA THR A 26 3.40 -2.46 -6.72
C THR A 26 3.67 -1.06 -6.21
N TRP A 27 3.43 -0.84 -4.94
CA TRP A 27 3.68 0.46 -4.33
C TRP A 27 5.17 0.81 -4.40
N GLY A 28 5.46 2.11 -4.48
CA GLY A 28 6.82 2.64 -4.45
C GLY A 28 7.46 2.56 -3.07
N GLY A 29 8.34 3.51 -2.77
CA GLY A 29 8.90 3.70 -1.44
C GLY A 29 9.75 2.55 -0.91
N ALA A 30 9.72 2.36 0.39
CA ALA A 30 10.46 1.32 1.10
C ALA A 30 9.89 -0.08 0.86
N LEU A 31 8.55 -0.19 0.76
CA LEU A 31 7.89 -1.44 0.44
C LEU A 31 8.41 -2.03 -0.87
N GLY A 32 8.40 -1.23 -1.94
CA GLY A 32 8.89 -1.69 -3.24
C GLY A 32 10.37 -2.06 -3.23
N LYS A 33 11.21 -1.31 -2.51
CA LYS A 33 12.63 -1.65 -2.33
C LYS A 33 12.83 -2.96 -1.59
N ALA A 34 12.06 -3.20 -0.54
CA ALA A 34 12.10 -4.45 0.21
C ALA A 34 11.68 -5.64 -0.64
N GLN A 35 10.63 -5.48 -1.47
CA GLN A 35 10.20 -6.52 -2.42
C GLN A 35 11.26 -6.80 -3.48
N ASP A 36 11.92 -5.77 -4.02
CA ASP A 36 13.04 -5.97 -4.95
C ASP A 36 14.14 -6.82 -4.32
N GLN A 37 14.51 -6.54 -3.07
CA GLN A 37 15.62 -7.21 -2.38
C GLN A 37 15.26 -8.63 -1.88
N ALA A 38 14.04 -8.82 -1.39
CA ALA A 38 13.61 -10.08 -0.83
C ALA A 38 13.10 -11.07 -1.89
N PHE A 39 12.44 -10.56 -2.93
CA PHE A 39 11.70 -11.38 -3.87
C PHE A 39 12.18 -11.24 -5.32
N PHE A 40 12.10 -10.05 -5.91
CA PHE A 40 12.18 -9.90 -7.36
C PHE A 40 13.59 -10.15 -7.91
N GLN A 41 14.62 -9.56 -7.29
CA GLN A 41 16.00 -9.78 -7.72
C GLN A 41 16.46 -11.23 -7.47
N PRO A 42 16.19 -11.86 -6.30
CA PRO A 42 16.51 -13.28 -6.09
C PRO A 42 15.76 -14.21 -7.05
N PHE A 43 14.48 -13.96 -7.31
CA PHE A 43 13.70 -14.71 -8.27
C PHE A 43 14.29 -14.62 -9.68
N ALA A 44 14.61 -13.40 -10.13
CA ALA A 44 15.20 -13.17 -11.45
C ALA A 44 16.50 -13.97 -11.62
N ARG A 45 17.37 -13.97 -10.60
CA ARG A 45 18.61 -14.78 -10.63
C ARG A 45 18.35 -16.28 -10.64
N ALA A 46 17.39 -16.75 -9.85
CA ALA A 46 17.10 -18.17 -9.70
C ALA A 46 16.39 -18.77 -10.92
N ARG A 47 15.59 -18.00 -11.64
CA ARG A 47 14.74 -18.45 -12.75
C ARG A 47 15.20 -17.97 -14.13
N GLY A 48 16.18 -17.07 -14.22
CA GLY A 48 16.56 -16.44 -15.49
C GLY A 48 15.43 -15.58 -16.10
N VAL A 49 14.48 -15.10 -15.27
CA VAL A 49 13.33 -14.30 -15.68
C VAL A 49 13.52 -12.87 -15.19
N GLY A 50 13.53 -11.89 -16.09
CA GLY A 50 13.54 -10.49 -15.69
C GLY A 50 12.24 -10.11 -14.94
N VAL A 51 12.35 -9.34 -13.86
CA VAL A 51 11.18 -8.73 -13.20
C VAL A 51 11.30 -7.21 -13.35
N ARG A 52 10.33 -6.60 -14.03
CA ARG A 52 10.23 -5.16 -14.17
C ARG A 52 9.14 -4.63 -13.27
N ARG A 53 9.55 -4.05 -12.17
CA ARG A 53 8.64 -3.39 -11.23
C ARG A 53 8.32 -1.97 -11.73
N PHE A 54 7.08 -1.53 -11.56
CA PHE A 54 6.71 -0.12 -11.63
C PHE A 54 5.78 0.24 -10.45
N ALA A 55 5.97 1.47 -9.96
CA ALA A 55 5.17 1.99 -8.86
C ALA A 55 3.79 2.42 -9.34
N TRP A 56 2.78 2.16 -8.52
CA TRP A 56 1.45 2.73 -8.62
C TRP A 56 0.93 3.02 -7.21
N ASP A 57 -0.07 3.87 -7.09
CA ASP A 57 -0.37 4.49 -5.80
C ASP A 57 -1.49 3.78 -5.02
N GLY A 58 -2.10 2.74 -5.58
CA GLY A 58 -3.18 2.03 -4.91
C GLY A 58 -4.45 2.88 -4.73
N ASP A 59 -4.73 3.78 -5.66
CA ASP A 59 -5.78 4.80 -5.59
C ASP A 59 -7.25 4.28 -5.68
N GLY A 60 -7.45 3.03 -5.28
CA GLY A 60 -8.76 2.38 -5.28
C GLY A 60 -9.18 1.77 -6.60
N GLN A 61 -8.37 1.91 -7.64
CA GLN A 61 -8.58 1.27 -8.93
C GLN A 61 -7.36 0.47 -9.33
N VAL A 62 -7.58 -0.70 -9.94
CA VAL A 62 -6.49 -1.47 -10.53
C VAL A 62 -5.85 -0.65 -11.67
N PRO A 63 -4.52 -0.60 -11.77
CA PRO A 63 -3.86 0.11 -12.86
C PRO A 63 -4.40 -0.35 -14.21
N ALA A 64 -4.68 0.60 -15.11
CA ALA A 64 -5.17 0.26 -16.43
C ALA A 64 -4.24 -0.75 -17.14
N ASN A 65 -4.78 -1.92 -17.47
CA ASN A 65 -4.02 -3.00 -18.09
C ASN A 65 -4.45 -3.23 -19.55
N ARG A 66 -4.39 -2.15 -20.35
CA ARG A 66 -4.72 -2.25 -21.77
C ARG A 66 -3.55 -2.90 -22.52
N PRO A 67 -3.76 -4.01 -23.21
CA PRO A 67 -2.71 -4.61 -24.03
C PRO A 67 -2.24 -3.62 -25.10
N ALA A 68 -0.96 -3.33 -25.11
CA ALA A 68 -0.33 -2.56 -26.17
C ALA A 68 0.73 -3.44 -26.86
N ARG A 69 0.65 -3.56 -28.19
CA ARG A 69 1.55 -4.42 -29.00
C ARG A 69 1.59 -5.88 -28.50
N GLY A 70 0.45 -6.43 -28.07
CA GLY A 70 0.34 -7.80 -27.59
C GLY A 70 0.94 -8.06 -26.21
N ARG A 71 1.24 -7.02 -25.41
CA ARG A 71 1.75 -7.15 -24.05
C ARG A 71 0.84 -6.40 -23.07
N HIS A 72 0.58 -7.01 -21.94
CA HIS A 72 -0.10 -6.36 -20.81
C HIS A 72 0.83 -5.33 -20.16
N ALA A 73 0.25 -4.26 -19.60
CA ALA A 73 1.01 -3.26 -18.86
C ALA A 73 1.65 -3.88 -17.62
N TRP A 74 0.92 -4.80 -16.97
CA TRP A 74 1.39 -5.59 -15.83
C TRP A 74 0.82 -7.03 -15.90
N ALA A 75 1.55 -7.97 -15.34
CA ALA A 75 1.14 -9.36 -15.18
C ALA A 75 0.61 -9.63 -13.76
N MET A 76 1.19 -8.96 -12.77
CA MET A 76 0.79 -9.01 -11.36
C MET A 76 0.69 -7.61 -10.79
N ALA A 77 -0.25 -7.42 -9.85
CA ALA A 77 -0.37 -6.16 -9.10
C ALA A 77 -0.61 -6.43 -7.61
N LEU A 78 0.09 -5.66 -6.75
CA LEU A 78 -0.20 -5.58 -5.33
C LEU A 78 -1.27 -4.50 -5.10
N MET A 79 -2.31 -4.82 -4.36
CA MET A 79 -3.42 -3.91 -4.10
C MET A 79 -4.04 -4.17 -2.73
N GLU A 80 -4.78 -3.21 -2.22
CA GLU A 80 -5.60 -3.38 -1.01
C GLU A 80 -6.67 -4.46 -1.25
N ASP A 81 -7.03 -5.20 -0.19
CA ASP A 81 -7.99 -6.30 -0.28
C ASP A 81 -9.35 -5.85 -0.82
N SER A 82 -9.80 -4.66 -0.45
CA SER A 82 -11.03 -4.07 -1.00
C SER A 82 -10.94 -3.84 -2.50
N THR A 83 -9.81 -3.33 -2.99
CA THR A 83 -9.54 -3.14 -4.42
C THR A 83 -9.49 -4.48 -5.15
N ALA A 84 -8.84 -5.50 -4.57
CA ALA A 84 -8.78 -6.85 -5.14
C ALA A 84 -10.16 -7.48 -5.29
N ARG A 85 -11.04 -7.31 -4.28
CA ARG A 85 -12.43 -7.80 -4.32
C ARG A 85 -13.23 -7.13 -5.44
N ILE A 86 -13.18 -5.79 -5.53
CA ILE A 86 -13.85 -5.02 -6.58
C ILE A 86 -13.35 -5.45 -7.96
N ALA A 87 -12.04 -5.53 -8.14
CA ALA A 87 -11.41 -5.93 -9.39
C ALA A 87 -11.76 -7.37 -9.81
N CYS A 88 -11.88 -8.28 -8.85
CA CYS A 88 -12.33 -9.66 -9.08
C CYS A 88 -13.76 -9.70 -9.61
N MET A 89 -14.68 -8.96 -8.97
CA MET A 89 -16.07 -8.87 -9.43
C MET A 89 -16.21 -8.27 -10.84
N GLN A 90 -15.36 -7.31 -11.16
CA GLN A 90 -15.34 -6.65 -12.47
C GLN A 90 -14.59 -7.45 -13.55
N GLY A 91 -14.07 -8.65 -13.22
CA GLY A 91 -13.30 -9.46 -14.16
C GLY A 91 -11.93 -8.86 -14.54
N GLN A 92 -11.42 -7.94 -13.76
CA GLN A 92 -10.12 -7.29 -13.96
C GLN A 92 -8.94 -8.11 -13.41
N LEU A 93 -9.23 -9.18 -12.69
CA LEU A 93 -8.26 -10.14 -12.18
C LEU A 93 -8.59 -11.55 -12.67
N GLN A 94 -7.54 -12.34 -12.87
CA GLN A 94 -7.68 -13.76 -13.17
C GLN A 94 -8.17 -14.52 -11.93
N ARG A 95 -9.11 -15.45 -12.11
CA ARG A 95 -9.48 -16.40 -11.05
C ARG A 95 -8.32 -17.36 -10.78
N LEU A 96 -7.94 -17.46 -9.52
CA LEU A 96 -6.83 -18.33 -9.07
C LEU A 96 -7.32 -19.69 -8.53
N GLY A 97 -8.61 -19.79 -8.21
CA GLY A 97 -9.27 -20.94 -7.59
C GLY A 97 -10.11 -20.47 -6.40
N GLY A 98 -10.82 -21.37 -5.74
CA GLY A 98 -11.69 -21.06 -4.61
C GLY A 98 -13.18 -21.04 -4.99
N ALA A 99 -14.08 -20.91 -3.99
CA ALA A 99 -15.51 -20.84 -4.20
C ALA A 99 -15.90 -19.58 -5.00
N PRO A 100 -16.89 -19.64 -5.91
CA PRO A 100 -17.41 -18.47 -6.59
C PRO A 100 -17.86 -17.43 -5.55
N GLY A 101 -17.40 -16.19 -5.68
CA GLY A 101 -17.74 -15.10 -4.76
C GLY A 101 -16.85 -14.99 -3.51
N SER A 102 -15.92 -15.93 -3.26
CA SER A 102 -14.93 -15.75 -2.18
C SER A 102 -13.92 -14.65 -2.54
N ALA A 103 -13.47 -13.90 -1.54
CA ALA A 103 -12.42 -12.90 -1.69
C ALA A 103 -11.15 -13.48 -2.30
N ASP A 104 -10.85 -14.73 -1.93
CA ASP A 104 -9.64 -15.47 -2.32
C ASP A 104 -9.69 -16.02 -3.74
N ALA A 105 -10.83 -15.81 -4.48
CA ALA A 105 -10.98 -16.36 -5.82
C ALA A 105 -10.02 -15.75 -6.85
N CYS A 106 -9.54 -14.51 -6.64
CA CYS A 106 -8.73 -13.78 -7.62
C CYS A 106 -7.43 -13.20 -7.05
N SER A 107 -7.19 -13.31 -5.74
CA SER A 107 -6.02 -12.73 -5.10
C SER A 107 -5.40 -13.68 -4.07
N VAL A 108 -4.12 -13.44 -3.79
CA VAL A 108 -3.34 -14.14 -2.76
C VAL A 108 -2.89 -13.12 -1.73
N PRO A 109 -3.21 -13.31 -0.43
CA PRO A 109 -2.75 -12.42 0.63
C PRO A 109 -1.22 -12.22 0.59
N ALA A 110 -0.78 -10.98 0.72
CA ALA A 110 0.63 -10.60 0.67
C ALA A 110 1.16 -10.17 2.03
N LEU A 111 0.55 -9.19 2.63
CA LEU A 111 0.91 -8.65 3.94
C LEU A 111 -0.25 -7.80 4.47
N HIS A 112 -0.16 -7.47 5.76
CA HIS A 112 -0.96 -6.43 6.38
C HIS A 112 -0.07 -5.23 6.66
N ASP A 113 -0.44 -4.04 6.18
CA ASP A 113 0.28 -2.79 6.46
C ASP A 113 -0.51 -1.95 7.44
N GLY A 114 0.14 -1.50 8.51
CA GLY A 114 -0.49 -0.69 9.55
C GLY A 114 -0.59 0.77 9.12
N ILE A 115 -1.80 1.32 9.09
CA ILE A 115 -2.00 2.77 9.04
C ILE A 115 -2.07 3.29 10.48
N VAL A 116 -1.04 4.04 10.87
CA VAL A 116 -0.81 4.47 12.25
C VAL A 116 -0.81 5.99 12.38
N LEU A 117 -0.94 6.48 13.61
CA LEU A 117 -0.67 7.87 13.92
C LEU A 117 0.85 8.08 14.07
N ALA A 118 1.45 8.82 13.16
CA ALA A 118 2.83 9.26 13.23
C ALA A 118 2.90 10.73 13.65
N TRP A 119 3.90 11.09 14.50
CA TRP A 119 4.03 12.45 15.01
C TRP A 119 5.48 12.86 15.27
N ASP A 120 5.75 14.17 15.30
CA ASP A 120 7.03 14.78 15.66
C ASP A 120 7.20 14.75 17.20
N ARG A 121 8.02 13.81 17.72
CA ARG A 121 8.28 13.68 19.17
C ARG A 121 8.98 14.90 19.75
N GLY A 122 9.79 15.60 18.98
CA GLY A 122 10.46 16.80 19.44
C GLY A 122 9.48 17.95 19.77
N ARG A 123 8.28 17.91 19.19
CA ARG A 123 7.23 18.92 19.43
C ARG A 123 6.08 18.40 20.30
N VAL A 124 5.85 17.09 20.30
CA VAL A 124 4.80 16.41 21.07
C VAL A 124 5.44 15.23 21.80
N PRO A 125 5.95 15.40 23.03
CA PRO A 125 6.72 14.37 23.74
C PRO A 125 5.90 13.13 24.13
N THR A 126 4.59 13.29 24.33
CA THR A 126 3.68 12.20 24.70
C THR A 126 2.95 11.67 23.46
N ALA A 127 2.81 10.34 23.35
CA ALA A 127 2.07 9.73 22.25
C ALA A 127 0.64 10.25 22.15
N PRO A 128 0.25 10.91 21.05
CA PRO A 128 -1.08 11.46 20.86
C PRO A 128 -2.09 10.38 20.48
N ARG A 129 -3.38 10.67 20.70
CA ARG A 129 -4.53 9.90 20.19
C ARG A 129 -5.11 10.58 18.95
N TRP A 130 -6.02 9.92 18.27
CA TRP A 130 -6.74 10.56 17.15
C TRP A 130 -7.54 11.79 17.60
N SER A 131 -8.06 11.83 18.83
CA SER A 131 -8.69 13.04 19.38
C SER A 131 -7.71 14.22 19.48
N ASP A 132 -6.46 13.95 19.88
CA ASP A 132 -5.40 14.98 19.95
C ASP A 132 -4.99 15.48 18.55
N PHE A 133 -5.11 14.63 17.54
CA PHE A 133 -4.86 14.99 16.14
C PHE A 133 -5.82 16.09 15.65
N TRP A 134 -7.05 16.16 16.17
CA TRP A 134 -8.01 17.23 15.89
C TRP A 134 -7.83 18.48 16.75
N ASP A 135 -7.14 18.37 17.88
CA ASP A 135 -6.90 19.51 18.77
C ASP A 135 -5.75 20.41 18.24
N VAL A 136 -6.09 21.25 17.27
CA VAL A 136 -5.13 22.18 16.64
C VAL A 136 -4.80 23.38 17.53
N VAL A 137 -5.56 23.60 18.59
CA VAL A 137 -5.29 24.64 19.58
C VAL A 137 -4.18 24.20 20.52
N ARG A 138 -4.32 23.00 21.09
CA ARG A 138 -3.30 22.42 21.97
C ARG A 138 -2.03 22.02 21.21
N TYR A 139 -2.18 21.52 20.00
CA TYR A 139 -1.09 21.03 19.16
C TYR A 139 -1.06 21.79 17.83
N PRO A 140 -0.56 23.04 17.80
CA PRO A 140 -0.58 23.87 16.59
C PRO A 140 0.34 23.29 15.51
N GLY A 141 -0.22 23.13 14.30
CA GLY A 141 0.50 22.62 13.12
C GLY A 141 -0.41 21.93 12.11
N LYS A 142 0.13 21.59 10.96
CA LYS A 142 -0.58 20.87 9.91
C LYS A 142 -0.75 19.38 10.25
N ARG A 143 -1.74 18.75 9.62
CA ARG A 143 -2.11 17.35 9.76
C ARG A 143 -2.05 16.63 8.43
N GLY A 144 -1.41 15.47 8.37
CA GLY A 144 -1.40 14.64 7.17
C GLY A 144 -2.54 13.62 7.19
N LEU A 145 -3.33 13.57 6.13
CA LEU A 145 -4.35 12.53 5.94
C LEU A 145 -4.27 11.96 4.52
N ARG A 146 -4.70 10.71 4.36
CA ARG A 146 -4.79 10.07 3.06
C ARG A 146 -5.87 10.76 2.21
N LYS A 147 -5.57 11.03 0.94
CA LYS A 147 -6.55 11.55 -0.02
C LYS A 147 -7.42 10.42 -0.58
N ASP A 148 -8.03 9.66 0.30
CA ASP A 148 -8.90 8.53 0.01
C ASP A 148 -9.92 8.41 1.15
N PRO A 149 -11.20 8.05 0.92
CA PRO A 149 -12.15 7.85 2.01
C PRO A 149 -11.73 6.71 2.94
N ARG A 150 -11.06 5.67 2.42
CA ARG A 150 -10.53 4.55 3.22
C ARG A 150 -9.44 5.05 4.16
N SER A 151 -9.42 4.55 5.35
CA SER A 151 -8.66 4.99 6.51
C SER A 151 -9.02 6.40 7.01
N THR A 152 -9.37 7.33 6.15
CA THR A 152 -9.66 8.73 6.53
C THR A 152 -11.02 8.87 7.24
N LEU A 153 -12.07 8.17 6.77
CA LEU A 153 -13.39 8.22 7.40
C LEU A 153 -13.39 7.45 8.73
N GLU A 154 -12.72 6.30 8.80
CA GLU A 154 -12.55 5.56 10.05
C GLU A 154 -11.82 6.38 11.11
N ILE A 155 -10.70 7.00 10.74
CA ILE A 155 -9.92 7.88 11.62
C ILE A 155 -10.77 9.06 12.11
N ALA A 156 -11.57 9.66 11.24
CA ALA A 156 -12.45 10.77 11.63
C ALA A 156 -13.48 10.34 12.68
N LEU A 157 -14.11 9.17 12.51
CA LEU A 157 -15.07 8.64 13.49
C LEU A 157 -14.39 8.27 14.82
N MET A 158 -13.22 7.60 14.77
CA MET A 158 -12.47 7.29 15.99
C MET A 158 -12.03 8.57 16.73
N ALA A 159 -11.63 9.60 16.00
CA ALA A 159 -11.31 10.90 16.58
C ALA A 159 -12.52 11.61 17.18
N ASP A 160 -13.73 11.28 16.71
CA ASP A 160 -15.01 11.78 17.25
C ASP A 160 -15.58 10.88 18.35
N GLY A 161 -14.78 9.96 18.88
CA GLY A 161 -15.10 9.12 20.03
C GLY A 161 -15.89 7.84 19.70
N VAL A 162 -16.00 7.46 18.44
CA VAL A 162 -16.60 6.18 18.05
C VAL A 162 -15.63 5.05 18.40
N ALA A 163 -16.15 4.02 19.09
CA ALA A 163 -15.35 2.83 19.40
C ALA A 163 -14.96 2.10 18.10
N PRO A 164 -13.75 1.52 18.00
CA PRO A 164 -13.32 0.83 16.77
C PRO A 164 -14.33 -0.21 16.27
N GLY A 165 -14.93 -1.00 17.16
CA GLY A 165 -15.92 -2.03 16.79
C GLY A 165 -17.22 -1.49 16.18
N ASP A 166 -17.54 -0.21 16.36
CA ASP A 166 -18.78 0.41 15.87
C ASP A 166 -18.57 1.21 14.57
N VAL A 167 -17.31 1.39 14.12
CA VAL A 167 -16.96 2.26 13.01
C VAL A 167 -17.71 1.87 11.73
N TYR A 168 -17.64 0.62 11.32
CA TYR A 168 -18.27 0.19 10.07
C TYR A 168 -19.79 0.10 10.14
N ALA A 169 -20.35 -0.28 11.30
CA ALA A 169 -21.79 -0.23 11.52
C ALA A 169 -22.32 1.21 11.36
N LEU A 170 -21.56 2.19 11.81
CA LEU A 170 -21.93 3.60 11.68
C LEU A 170 -21.69 4.10 10.25
N LEU A 171 -20.56 3.79 9.61
CA LEU A 171 -20.27 4.15 8.20
C LEU A 171 -21.26 3.54 7.21
N ALA A 172 -21.97 2.46 7.57
CA ALA A 172 -23.03 1.89 6.75
C ALA A 172 -24.33 2.73 6.76
N THR A 173 -24.40 3.79 7.59
CA THR A 173 -25.56 4.68 7.68
C THR A 173 -25.28 6.06 7.10
N PRO A 174 -26.30 6.73 6.52
CA PRO A 174 -26.17 8.12 6.06
C PRO A 174 -25.71 9.08 7.16
N GLU A 175 -26.21 8.90 8.38
CA GLU A 175 -25.90 9.70 9.56
C GLU A 175 -24.43 9.55 9.97
N GLY A 176 -23.91 8.33 9.96
CA GLY A 176 -22.52 8.07 10.28
C GLY A 176 -21.57 8.63 9.23
N VAL A 177 -21.92 8.51 7.95
CA VAL A 177 -21.18 9.15 6.85
C VAL A 177 -21.16 10.66 7.03
N ALA A 178 -22.32 11.29 7.29
CA ALA A 178 -22.41 12.73 7.53
C ALA A 178 -21.58 13.15 8.74
N ARG A 179 -21.58 12.36 9.82
CA ARG A 179 -20.77 12.59 11.02
C ARG A 179 -19.27 12.57 10.71
N ALA A 180 -18.80 11.60 9.93
CA ALA A 180 -17.40 11.51 9.53
C ALA A 180 -16.96 12.74 8.70
N PHE A 181 -17.75 13.15 7.71
CA PHE A 181 -17.47 14.36 6.92
C PHE A 181 -17.56 15.65 7.74
N HIS A 182 -18.51 15.74 8.66
CA HIS A 182 -18.58 16.88 9.57
C HIS A 182 -17.29 16.99 10.41
N LYS A 183 -16.81 15.85 10.95
CA LYS A 183 -15.55 15.81 11.69
C LYS A 183 -14.37 16.25 10.84
N LEU A 184 -14.25 15.76 9.60
CA LEU A 184 -13.21 16.15 8.66
C LEU A 184 -13.26 17.66 8.33
N SER A 185 -14.45 18.23 8.22
CA SER A 185 -14.63 19.66 7.92
C SER A 185 -14.01 20.57 8.97
N GLN A 186 -14.02 20.16 10.26
CA GLN A 186 -13.36 20.89 11.35
C GLN A 186 -11.84 21.01 11.16
N LEU A 187 -11.23 20.02 10.51
CA LEU A 187 -9.78 19.94 10.32
C LEU A 187 -9.32 20.49 8.97
N ARG A 188 -10.23 20.74 8.05
CA ARG A 188 -9.98 21.03 6.63
C ARG A 188 -8.88 22.07 6.37
N PRO A 189 -8.81 23.24 7.06
CA PRO A 189 -7.78 24.24 6.81
C PRO A 189 -6.35 23.78 7.18
N TYR A 190 -6.23 22.71 7.94
CA TYR A 190 -4.97 22.21 8.47
C TYR A 190 -4.45 20.98 7.75
N ILE A 191 -5.23 20.40 6.82
CA ILE A 191 -4.88 19.12 6.17
C ILE A 191 -3.84 19.32 5.07
N VAL A 192 -2.84 18.45 5.09
CA VAL A 192 -1.93 18.17 3.98
C VAL A 192 -2.24 16.77 3.49
N TRP A 193 -2.74 16.67 2.28
CA TRP A 193 -3.11 15.39 1.70
C TRP A 193 -1.91 14.62 1.18
N TRP A 194 -1.87 13.32 1.46
CA TRP A 194 -0.95 12.39 0.84
C TRP A 194 -1.71 11.35 0.01
N THR A 195 -1.10 10.84 -1.05
CA THR A 195 -1.68 9.84 -1.95
C THR A 195 -0.92 8.52 -1.90
N THR A 196 0.40 8.56 -1.73
CA THR A 196 1.23 7.36 -1.65
C THR A 196 1.69 7.10 -0.22
N ALA A 197 1.88 5.82 0.14
CA ALA A 197 2.43 5.44 1.44
C ALA A 197 3.77 6.14 1.72
N ALA A 198 4.64 6.25 0.71
CA ALA A 198 5.92 6.95 0.79
C ALA A 198 5.76 8.46 1.07
N ASP A 199 4.69 9.09 0.53
CA ASP A 199 4.40 10.51 0.82
C ASP A 199 4.03 10.72 2.28
N SER A 200 3.30 9.80 2.90
CA SER A 200 2.94 9.89 4.32
C SER A 200 4.17 9.97 5.21
N ALA A 201 5.19 9.15 4.94
CA ALA A 201 6.47 9.20 5.65
C ALA A 201 7.25 10.48 5.32
N ARG A 202 7.28 10.90 4.07
CA ARG A 202 8.00 12.10 3.62
C ARG A 202 7.49 13.38 4.28
N ILE A 203 6.17 13.58 4.39
CA ILE A 203 5.60 14.83 4.94
C ILE A 203 5.84 14.95 6.44
N ILE A 204 5.90 13.87 7.21
CA ILE A 204 6.26 13.91 8.63
C ILE A 204 7.77 14.05 8.78
N GLY A 205 8.57 13.32 8.03
CA GLY A 205 10.03 13.34 8.12
C GLY A 205 10.67 14.67 7.72
N ASN A 206 10.06 15.45 6.83
CA ASN A 206 10.51 16.78 6.46
C ASN A 206 9.88 17.91 7.31
N GLY A 207 8.93 17.59 8.20
CA GLY A 207 8.25 18.52 9.07
C GLY A 207 7.16 19.37 8.41
N SER A 208 6.66 18.97 7.24
CA SER A 208 5.50 19.61 6.61
C SER A 208 4.24 19.50 7.47
N VAL A 209 4.16 18.47 8.32
CA VAL A 209 3.07 18.23 9.26
C VAL A 209 3.59 17.96 10.66
N LEU A 210 2.76 18.20 11.67
CA LEU A 210 3.04 17.86 13.06
C LEU A 210 2.67 16.40 13.35
N MET A 211 1.55 15.96 12.79
CA MET A 211 1.00 14.61 12.93
C MET A 211 0.44 14.15 11.58
N THR A 212 0.46 12.85 11.31
CA THR A 212 -0.12 12.28 10.09
C THR A 212 -0.65 10.87 10.33
N SER A 213 -1.73 10.49 9.63
CA SER A 213 -1.93 9.08 9.33
C SER A 213 -0.82 8.63 8.39
N ALA A 214 -0.23 7.46 8.60
CA ALA A 214 0.90 7.02 7.80
C ALA A 214 1.02 5.49 7.75
N ALA A 215 1.56 4.98 6.66
CA ALA A 215 1.99 3.59 6.56
C ALA A 215 3.19 3.35 7.49
N ALA A 216 3.02 2.45 8.45
CA ALA A 216 4.02 2.21 9.51
C ALA A 216 5.37 1.80 8.93
N GLY A 217 5.37 0.92 7.94
CA GLY A 217 6.61 0.43 7.33
C GLY A 217 7.40 1.50 6.58
N GLU A 218 6.74 2.44 5.93
CA GLU A 218 7.40 3.57 5.25
C GLU A 218 8.08 4.51 6.26
N VAL A 219 7.39 4.83 7.36
CA VAL A 219 7.95 5.69 8.42
C VAL A 219 9.11 4.99 9.13
N ALA A 220 8.95 3.70 9.46
CA ALA A 220 10.02 2.92 10.09
C ALA A 220 11.28 2.84 9.21
N ALA A 221 11.11 2.61 7.92
CA ALA A 221 12.21 2.57 6.96
C ALA A 221 12.91 3.94 6.83
N GLN A 222 12.16 5.03 6.83
CA GLN A 222 12.73 6.38 6.80
C GLN A 222 13.54 6.66 8.06
N ALA A 223 13.04 6.29 9.24
CA ALA A 223 13.76 6.45 10.51
C ALA A 223 15.07 5.66 10.50
N ALA A 224 15.08 4.42 9.97
CA ALA A 224 16.26 3.57 9.89
C ALA A 224 17.37 4.14 8.97
N THR A 225 17.04 5.02 8.03
CA THR A 225 18.00 5.67 7.12
C THR A 225 18.54 7.01 7.65
N GLY A 226 18.35 7.31 8.93
CA GLY A 226 18.83 8.55 9.54
C GLY A 226 17.92 9.75 9.27
N GLY A 227 16.63 9.56 9.36
CA GLY A 227 15.61 10.61 9.22
C GLY A 227 15.94 11.85 10.06
N ARG A 228 15.70 13.04 9.50
CA ARG A 228 16.06 14.34 10.13
C ARG A 228 15.25 14.67 11.39
N ARG A 229 14.17 13.93 11.66
CA ARG A 229 13.25 14.14 12.79
C ARG A 229 13.06 12.87 13.59
N ASP A 230 12.87 13.05 14.89
CA ASP A 230 12.43 11.97 15.78
C ASP A 230 10.91 11.78 15.61
N VAL A 231 10.52 10.76 14.86
CA VAL A 231 9.12 10.46 14.56
C VAL A 231 8.64 9.29 15.44
N GLY A 232 7.55 9.54 16.17
CA GLY A 232 6.84 8.52 16.92
C GLY A 232 5.82 7.81 16.06
N LEU A 233 5.56 6.54 16.36
CA LEU A 233 4.48 5.73 15.79
C LEU A 233 3.60 5.20 16.91
N GLN A 234 2.28 5.36 16.78
CA GLN A 234 1.30 4.81 17.72
C GLN A 234 0.38 3.85 16.98
N GLY A 235 0.50 2.57 17.30
CA GLY A 235 -0.26 1.49 16.68
C GLY A 235 -1.58 1.13 17.37
N ALA A 236 -1.74 1.48 18.67
CA ALA A 236 -2.88 1.04 19.47
C ALA A 236 -4.25 1.53 18.96
N GLN A 237 -4.29 2.61 18.20
CA GLN A 237 -5.48 3.14 17.52
C GLN A 237 -5.30 3.14 15.99
N GLY A 238 -4.37 2.35 15.48
CA GLY A 238 -4.11 2.22 14.05
C GLY A 238 -5.22 1.45 13.34
N LEU A 239 -5.09 1.39 12.01
CA LEU A 239 -5.87 0.49 11.17
C LEU A 239 -4.94 -0.59 10.61
N ASP A 240 -5.49 -1.75 10.34
CA ASP A 240 -4.78 -2.88 9.74
C ASP A 240 -5.33 -3.13 8.34
N ASP A 241 -4.57 -2.77 7.32
CA ASP A 241 -4.97 -2.89 5.93
C ASP A 241 -4.32 -4.13 5.29
N GLY A 242 -5.15 -5.01 4.78
CA GLY A 242 -4.73 -6.20 4.04
C GLY A 242 -4.35 -5.83 2.60
N LEU A 243 -3.18 -6.31 2.18
CA LEU A 243 -2.71 -6.19 0.80
C LEU A 243 -2.62 -7.57 0.16
N SER A 244 -3.07 -7.68 -1.08
CA SER A 244 -3.10 -8.92 -1.84
C SER A 244 -2.48 -8.78 -3.23
N TRP A 245 -1.92 -9.89 -3.74
CA TRP A 245 -1.46 -10.01 -5.11
C TRP A 245 -2.56 -10.52 -6.02
N GLY A 246 -2.86 -9.79 -7.08
CA GLY A 246 -3.71 -10.23 -8.18
C GLY A 246 -2.91 -10.47 -9.47
N ILE A 247 -3.39 -11.39 -10.31
CA ILE A 247 -2.84 -11.66 -11.65
C ILE A 247 -3.80 -11.08 -12.70
N ALA A 248 -3.23 -10.44 -13.73
CA ALA A 248 -4.02 -9.89 -14.84
C ALA A 248 -4.76 -11.00 -15.62
N PRO A 249 -5.98 -10.73 -16.09
CA PRO A 249 -6.67 -11.65 -16.99
C PRO A 249 -6.05 -11.60 -18.39
N GLY A 250 -6.23 -12.67 -19.17
CA GLY A 250 -5.85 -12.70 -20.58
C GLY A 250 -4.35 -12.82 -20.87
N LEU A 251 -3.50 -13.09 -19.87
CA LEU A 251 -2.09 -13.39 -20.08
C LEU A 251 -1.90 -14.64 -20.92
N ASP A 252 -0.86 -14.69 -21.75
CA ASP A 252 -0.45 -15.94 -22.36
C ASP A 252 -0.05 -17.00 -21.33
N ALA A 253 0.03 -18.26 -21.73
CA ALA A 253 0.32 -19.36 -20.82
C ALA A 253 1.68 -19.17 -20.10
N GLY A 254 2.71 -18.78 -20.85
CA GLY A 254 4.04 -18.60 -20.30
C GLY A 254 4.15 -17.42 -19.32
N GLU A 255 3.47 -16.32 -19.61
CA GLU A 255 3.44 -15.15 -18.72
C GLU A 255 2.66 -15.45 -17.44
N ARG A 256 1.52 -16.14 -17.56
CA ARG A 256 0.71 -16.59 -16.43
C ARG A 256 1.48 -17.58 -15.53
N ASP A 257 2.19 -18.54 -16.13
CA ASP A 257 2.97 -19.51 -15.35
C ASP A 257 4.14 -18.86 -14.60
N ARG A 258 4.80 -17.88 -15.21
CA ARG A 258 5.83 -17.08 -14.54
C ARG A 258 5.25 -16.24 -13.38
N ALA A 259 4.06 -15.67 -13.55
CA ALA A 259 3.38 -14.94 -12.48
C ALA A 259 3.06 -15.85 -11.28
N ARG A 260 2.54 -17.05 -11.56
CA ARG A 260 2.28 -18.06 -10.52
C ARG A 260 3.57 -18.57 -9.84
N ASP A 261 4.63 -18.81 -10.61
CA ASP A 261 5.93 -19.20 -10.04
C ASP A 261 6.50 -18.10 -9.12
N LEU A 262 6.35 -16.82 -9.49
CA LEU A 262 6.73 -15.73 -8.62
C LEU A 262 5.90 -15.68 -7.32
N LEU A 263 4.58 -15.87 -7.39
CA LEU A 263 3.73 -15.96 -6.18
C LEU A 263 4.19 -17.10 -5.27
N HIS A 264 4.38 -18.28 -5.83
CA HIS A 264 4.86 -19.43 -5.09
C HIS A 264 6.27 -19.19 -4.50
N TYR A 265 7.14 -18.57 -5.27
CA TYR A 265 8.49 -18.21 -4.81
C TYR A 265 8.45 -17.26 -3.62
N MET A 266 7.60 -16.23 -3.65
CA MET A 266 7.46 -15.26 -2.57
C MET A 266 6.92 -15.87 -1.27
N ALA A 267 6.12 -16.92 -1.36
CA ALA A 267 5.54 -17.62 -0.20
C ALA A 267 6.56 -18.46 0.62
N GLY A 268 7.79 -18.61 0.16
CA GLY A 268 8.82 -19.35 0.91
C GLY A 268 9.17 -18.67 2.25
N SER A 269 9.22 -19.44 3.32
CA SER A 269 9.37 -18.94 4.70
C SER A 269 10.61 -18.07 4.92
N ASP A 270 11.75 -18.45 4.35
CA ASP A 270 13.02 -17.70 4.40
C ASP A 270 12.93 -16.35 3.66
N ARG A 271 12.16 -16.28 2.60
CA ARG A 271 11.93 -15.04 1.82
C ARG A 271 10.96 -14.12 2.52
N VAL A 272 9.90 -14.69 3.09
CA VAL A 272 8.96 -13.95 3.96
C VAL A 272 9.69 -13.36 5.15
N ALA A 273 10.54 -14.16 5.84
CA ALA A 273 11.35 -13.66 6.95
C ALA A 273 12.32 -12.55 6.52
N ARG A 274 12.97 -12.70 5.36
CA ARG A 274 13.85 -11.67 4.80
C ARG A 274 13.08 -10.39 4.46
N PHE A 275 11.89 -10.50 3.88
CA PHE A 275 11.04 -9.35 3.59
C PHE A 275 10.64 -8.63 4.88
N ALA A 276 10.19 -9.36 5.90
CA ALA A 276 9.82 -8.80 7.21
C ALA A 276 10.99 -8.08 7.91
N ALA A 277 12.22 -8.56 7.72
CA ALA A 277 13.41 -7.87 8.22
C ALA A 277 13.73 -6.55 7.49
N LEU A 278 13.32 -6.42 6.22
CA LEU A 278 13.54 -5.23 5.39
C LEU A 278 12.40 -4.21 5.48
N TYR A 279 11.18 -4.68 5.78
CA TYR A 279 9.99 -3.84 5.84
C TYR A 279 9.12 -4.22 7.03
N ARG A 280 9.11 -3.36 8.04
CA ARG A 280 8.30 -3.53 9.26
C ARG A 280 6.94 -2.89 9.05
N ALA A 281 6.00 -3.65 8.54
CA ALA A 281 4.65 -3.18 8.21
C ALA A 281 3.82 -2.75 9.43
N ARG A 282 4.23 -3.13 10.65
CA ARG A 282 3.54 -2.78 11.91
C ARG A 282 4.54 -2.27 12.95
N PRO A 283 4.12 -1.35 13.84
CA PRO A 283 4.91 -0.99 15.01
C PRO A 283 5.16 -2.21 15.91
N ASP A 284 6.28 -2.21 16.62
CA ASP A 284 6.62 -3.23 17.63
C ASP A 284 5.81 -3.03 18.93
N ASP A 285 4.52 -2.67 18.85
CA ASP A 285 3.62 -2.51 19.98
C ASP A 285 2.76 -3.76 20.14
N ALA A 286 3.19 -4.66 21.02
CA ALA A 286 2.51 -5.93 21.28
C ALA A 286 1.09 -5.75 21.89
N ALA A 287 0.79 -4.57 22.46
CA ALA A 287 -0.54 -4.24 23.00
C ALA A 287 -1.46 -3.60 21.97
N ALA A 288 -0.98 -3.29 20.78
CA ALA A 288 -1.78 -2.67 19.73
C ALA A 288 -2.82 -3.65 19.18
N GLN A 289 -4.08 -3.23 19.26
CA GLN A 289 -5.19 -3.90 18.57
C GLN A 289 -5.73 -2.92 17.52
N PRO A 290 -5.10 -2.85 16.34
CA PRO A 290 -5.57 -1.96 15.28
C PRO A 290 -6.95 -2.40 14.80
N LEU A 291 -7.76 -1.44 14.33
CA LEU A 291 -9.02 -1.74 13.65
C LEU A 291 -8.71 -2.44 12.32
N PRO A 292 -9.14 -3.70 12.12
CA PRO A 292 -9.03 -4.33 10.80
C PRO A 292 -9.87 -3.56 9.78
N MET A 293 -9.30 -3.20 8.65
CA MET A 293 -10.07 -2.59 7.57
C MET A 293 -11.01 -3.62 6.95
N ASP A 294 -12.31 -3.31 6.94
CA ASP A 294 -13.33 -4.22 6.41
C ASP A 294 -13.39 -4.14 4.89
N ALA A 295 -12.69 -5.06 4.24
CA ALA A 295 -12.63 -5.14 2.79
C ALA A 295 -14.01 -5.45 2.15
N ALA A 296 -14.93 -6.12 2.86
CA ALA A 296 -16.27 -6.37 2.36
C ALA A 296 -17.12 -5.09 2.40
N PHE A 297 -17.07 -4.35 3.51
CA PHE A 297 -17.68 -3.03 3.60
C PHE A 297 -17.20 -2.11 2.45
N TRP A 298 -15.90 -2.00 2.27
CA TRP A 298 -15.34 -1.14 1.22
C TRP A 298 -15.65 -1.64 -0.18
N GLN A 299 -15.74 -2.95 -0.42
CA GLN A 299 -16.21 -3.51 -1.69
C GLN A 299 -17.59 -2.94 -2.08
N ASP A 300 -18.51 -2.87 -1.12
CA ASP A 300 -19.89 -2.46 -1.37
C ASP A 300 -20.07 -0.94 -1.38
N HIS A 301 -19.28 -0.20 -0.58
CA HIS A 301 -19.50 1.23 -0.33
C HIS A 301 -18.46 2.15 -1.00
N LEU A 302 -17.31 1.65 -1.43
CA LEU A 302 -16.22 2.50 -1.97
C LEU A 302 -16.66 3.39 -3.15
N PRO A 303 -17.42 2.91 -4.15
CA PRO A 303 -17.79 3.78 -5.28
C PRO A 303 -18.61 4.99 -4.87
N ASP A 304 -19.54 4.84 -3.90
CA ASP A 304 -20.37 5.93 -3.41
C ASP A 304 -19.58 6.85 -2.47
N LEU A 305 -18.84 6.29 -1.53
CA LEU A 305 -18.05 7.07 -0.58
C LEU A 305 -16.89 7.82 -1.25
N ALA A 306 -16.27 7.25 -2.28
CA ALA A 306 -15.25 7.93 -3.07
C ALA A 306 -15.81 9.14 -3.81
N ARG A 307 -17.02 9.02 -4.40
CA ARG A 307 -17.72 10.14 -5.03
C ARG A 307 -18.03 11.23 -4.01
N LYS A 308 -18.66 10.88 -2.87
CA LYS A 308 -18.96 11.84 -1.79
C LYS A 308 -17.70 12.52 -1.26
N PHE A 309 -16.59 11.77 -1.14
CA PHE A 309 -15.31 12.33 -0.70
C PHE A 309 -14.74 13.32 -1.73
N ALA A 310 -14.83 13.01 -3.03
CA ALA A 310 -14.43 13.91 -4.10
C ALA A 310 -15.26 15.19 -4.10
N ASP A 311 -16.60 15.08 -3.95
CA ASP A 311 -17.50 16.21 -3.86
C ASP A 311 -17.19 17.09 -2.64
N TRP A 312 -16.94 16.46 -1.48
CA TRP A 312 -16.51 17.15 -0.26
C TRP A 312 -15.17 17.86 -0.45
N LEU A 313 -14.17 17.25 -1.12
CA LEU A 313 -12.89 17.88 -1.42
C LEU A 313 -13.03 19.10 -2.33
N ALA A 314 -13.94 19.05 -3.30
CA ALA A 314 -14.19 20.12 -4.26
C ALA A 314 -15.00 21.29 -3.68
N ALA A 315 -15.79 21.06 -2.60
CA ALA A 315 -16.58 22.10 -1.97
C ALA A 315 -15.67 23.20 -1.38
N PRO A 316 -16.07 24.48 -1.36
CA PRO A 316 -15.31 25.54 -0.68
C PRO A 316 -15.17 25.24 0.81
N ALA A 317 -14.04 25.70 1.41
CA ALA A 317 -13.75 25.52 2.83
C ALA A 317 -14.60 26.43 3.72
#